data_f269e8c7ae27e9cc92de35f106373347
#
_entry.id   f269e8c7ae27e9cc92de35f106373347
#
_cell.length_a   1.000
_cell.length_b   1.000
_cell.length_c   1.000
_cell.angle_alpha   90.00
_cell.angle_beta   90.00
_cell.angle_gamma   90.00
#
_symmetry.space_group_name_H-M   'P 1'
#
loop_
_entity.id
_entity.type
_entity.pdbx_description
1 polymer ?
#
loop_
_entity_poly.entity_id
_entity_poly.type
_entity_poly.pdbx_seq_one_letter_code
_entity_poly.pdbx_strand_id
1 'polypeptide(L)'
;MQNRQCSNRSSITPHRAAQLALIAALLLIGSASITGCGYHVAGRAGNLPAQWTTIAVPAFKNDTTRYRIEQRFTAAVIRQFVQRTKYRIVQDPANADAVLHGEVVSIETDPMLFNATTGQVTMMLVTVHTKVQLVGTKDEKPVYENNDMVYRDEYQISSDVQSFFEEQVPALERMSRDFASQLVSNVLETF
;
A
#
# COMPACT_ATOMS: atom_id res chain seq x y z
N MET A 1 -15.16 83.57 -8.88
CA MET A 1 -14.20 82.55 -9.36
C MET A 1 -14.90 81.21 -9.28
N GLN A 2 -15.25 80.64 -10.43
CA GLN A 2 -16.18 79.55 -10.59
C GLN A 2 -15.42 78.27 -10.89
N ASN A 3 -15.51 77.31 -10.00
CA ASN A 3 -14.82 75.97 -10.12
C ASN A 3 -15.78 75.00 -10.82
N ARG A 4 -15.48 74.59 -12.05
CA ARG A 4 -16.26 73.62 -12.83
C ARG A 4 -15.67 72.26 -12.58
N GLN A 5 -16.37 71.40 -11.83
CA GLN A 5 -16.12 70.00 -11.80
C GLN A 5 -16.70 69.30 -13.04
N CYS A 6 -15.84 68.79 -13.90
CA CYS A 6 -16.21 67.87 -14.97
C CYS A 6 -16.42 66.47 -14.40
N SER A 7 -17.68 66.09 -14.24
CA SER A 7 -18.06 64.67 -13.95
C SER A 7 -18.03 63.90 -15.27
N ASN A 8 -16.99 63.08 -15.44
CA ASN A 8 -16.92 62.16 -16.57
C ASN A 8 -17.67 60.87 -16.21
N ARG A 9 -18.96 60.85 -16.51
CA ARG A 9 -19.75 59.59 -16.48
C ARG A 9 -19.57 58.89 -17.80
N SER A 10 -18.66 57.89 -17.81
CA SER A 10 -18.55 56.90 -18.88
C SER A 10 -19.80 56.02 -18.86
N SER A 11 -20.73 56.27 -19.77
CA SER A 11 -21.93 55.46 -20.00
C SER A 11 -21.52 54.12 -20.62
N ILE A 12 -21.44 53.10 -19.77
CA ILE A 12 -21.25 51.70 -20.22
C ILE A 12 -22.55 51.32 -20.93
N THR A 13 -22.47 51.03 -22.23
CA THR A 13 -23.62 50.58 -23.03
C THR A 13 -24.14 49.25 -22.47
N PRO A 14 -25.49 49.05 -22.38
CA PRO A 14 -26.10 47.88 -21.73
C PRO A 14 -25.60 46.54 -22.29
N HIS A 15 -25.21 46.49 -23.54
CA HIS A 15 -24.63 45.28 -24.17
C HIS A 15 -23.25 44.91 -23.63
N ARG A 16 -22.41 45.90 -23.29
CA ARG A 16 -21.09 45.61 -22.69
C ARG A 16 -21.20 45.17 -21.23
N ALA A 17 -22.17 45.70 -20.50
CA ALA A 17 -22.45 45.26 -19.14
C ALA A 17 -22.94 43.78 -19.10
N ALA A 18 -23.82 43.41 -20.04
CA ALA A 18 -24.30 42.04 -20.19
C ALA A 18 -23.18 41.06 -20.59
N GLN A 19 -22.28 41.44 -21.48
CA GLN A 19 -21.14 40.62 -21.87
C GLN A 19 -20.15 40.42 -20.73
N LEU A 20 -19.85 41.44 -19.95
CA LEU A 20 -18.98 41.34 -18.78
C LEU A 20 -19.59 40.46 -17.69
N ALA A 21 -20.89 40.51 -17.46
CA ALA A 21 -21.60 39.65 -16.53
C ALA A 21 -21.56 38.17 -16.96
N LEU A 22 -21.69 37.90 -18.26
CA LEU A 22 -21.63 36.55 -18.83
C LEU A 22 -20.21 35.93 -18.71
N ILE A 23 -19.17 36.72 -18.94
CA ILE A 23 -17.78 36.31 -18.79
C ILE A 23 -17.44 36.03 -17.30
N ALA A 24 -17.93 36.89 -16.41
CA ALA A 24 -17.74 36.70 -14.97
C ALA A 24 -18.45 35.43 -14.45
N ALA A 25 -19.67 35.15 -14.94
CA ALA A 25 -20.39 33.94 -14.61
C ALA A 25 -19.69 32.66 -15.13
N LEU A 26 -19.14 32.69 -16.35
CA LEU A 26 -18.37 31.58 -16.93
C LEU A 26 -17.04 31.32 -16.15
N LEU A 27 -16.37 32.36 -15.69
CA LEU A 27 -15.17 32.26 -14.86
C LEU A 27 -15.48 31.69 -13.46
N LEU A 28 -16.63 32.06 -12.88
CA LEU A 28 -17.08 31.53 -11.60
C LEU A 28 -17.45 30.03 -11.68
N ILE A 29 -18.04 29.57 -12.76
CA ILE A 29 -18.39 28.17 -12.99
C ILE A 29 -17.12 27.34 -13.27
N GLY A 30 -16.13 27.90 -13.97
CA GLY A 30 -14.84 27.25 -14.25
C GLY A 30 -13.98 27.03 -13.00
N SER A 31 -14.07 27.91 -11.99
CA SER A 31 -13.31 27.77 -10.73
C SER A 31 -13.87 26.73 -9.75
N ALA A 32 -15.14 26.33 -9.90
CA ALA A 32 -15.76 25.31 -9.04
C ALA A 32 -15.35 23.87 -9.38
N SER A 33 -14.69 23.64 -10.52
CA SER A 33 -14.33 22.30 -10.99
C SER A 33 -12.95 21.80 -10.53
N ILE A 34 -12.20 22.55 -9.72
CA ILE A 34 -10.82 22.22 -9.35
C ILE A 34 -10.71 21.53 -7.98
N THR A 35 -11.83 21.32 -7.28
CA THR A 35 -11.83 20.65 -5.97
C THR A 35 -12.17 19.17 -6.11
N GLY A 36 -11.22 18.35 -6.49
CA GLY A 36 -11.53 16.93 -6.66
C GLY A 36 -10.38 15.95 -6.77
N CYS A 37 -9.16 16.29 -6.39
CA CYS A 37 -8.17 15.26 -6.14
C CYS A 37 -8.24 14.83 -4.67
N GLY A 38 -9.14 13.92 -4.36
CA GLY A 38 -9.19 13.22 -3.08
C GLY A 38 -7.98 12.32 -2.90
N TYR A 39 -6.79 12.87 -2.70
CA TYR A 39 -5.66 12.12 -2.20
C TYR A 39 -5.93 11.81 -0.73
N HIS A 40 -6.43 10.60 -0.46
CA HIS A 40 -6.32 10.03 0.87
C HIS A 40 -4.82 9.80 1.14
N VAL A 41 -4.28 10.50 2.10
CA VAL A 41 -2.94 10.22 2.62
C VAL A 41 -3.00 8.84 3.28
N ALA A 42 -2.62 7.82 2.54
CA ALA A 42 -2.36 6.50 3.09
C ALA A 42 -1.26 6.64 4.16
N GLY A 43 -1.59 6.41 5.42
CA GLY A 43 -0.56 6.48 6.48
C GLY A 43 -1.01 6.99 7.84
N ARG A 44 -2.26 7.38 8.03
CA ARG A 44 -2.82 7.44 9.38
C ARG A 44 -3.41 6.08 9.66
N ALA A 45 -2.86 5.39 10.66
CA ALA A 45 -3.36 4.15 11.24
C ALA A 45 -4.88 4.29 11.43
N GLY A 46 -5.64 3.87 10.40
CA GLY A 46 -7.02 4.29 10.29
C GLY A 46 -7.87 3.72 11.40
N ASN A 47 -7.84 2.42 11.69
CA ASN A 47 -8.95 1.83 12.42
C ASN A 47 -8.54 0.85 13.51
N LEU A 48 -7.25 0.68 13.72
CA LEU A 48 -6.80 -0.08 14.90
C LEU A 48 -7.14 0.70 16.19
N PRO A 49 -7.48 0.02 17.28
CA PRO A 49 -7.87 0.65 18.53
C PRO A 49 -6.86 1.74 18.95
N ALA A 50 -7.36 2.96 19.17
CA ALA A 50 -6.52 4.15 19.43
C ALA A 50 -5.65 4.02 20.70
N GLN A 51 -6.01 3.12 21.62
CA GLN A 51 -5.26 2.82 22.83
C GLN A 51 -4.04 1.92 22.59
N TRP A 52 -3.92 1.28 21.43
CA TRP A 52 -2.77 0.45 21.11
C TRP A 52 -1.55 1.32 20.78
N THR A 53 -0.44 0.97 21.38
CA THR A 53 0.85 1.62 21.18
C THR A 53 1.92 0.63 20.73
N THR A 54 1.70 -0.65 21.01
CA THR A 54 2.65 -1.74 20.76
C THR A 54 1.98 -2.89 20.03
N ILE A 55 2.69 -3.42 19.00
CA ILE A 55 2.28 -4.62 18.27
C ILE A 55 3.45 -5.62 18.33
N ALA A 56 3.16 -6.83 18.78
CA ALA A 56 4.12 -7.92 18.66
C ALA A 56 4.02 -8.57 17.27
N VAL A 57 5.16 -8.84 16.68
CA VAL A 57 5.27 -9.61 15.44
C VAL A 57 6.26 -10.76 15.69
N PRO A 58 5.79 -11.87 16.27
CA PRO A 58 6.62 -13.07 16.40
C PRO A 58 6.98 -13.63 15.03
N ALA A 59 7.97 -14.50 14.98
CA ALA A 59 8.34 -15.19 13.76
C ALA A 59 7.13 -15.93 13.17
N PHE A 60 6.88 -15.75 11.88
CA PHE A 60 5.82 -16.45 11.17
C PHE A 60 6.07 -17.95 11.22
N LYS A 61 4.99 -18.73 11.27
CA LYS A 61 5.07 -20.17 11.12
C LYS A 61 5.34 -20.51 9.65
N ASN A 62 6.17 -21.52 9.42
CA ASN A 62 6.49 -21.99 8.09
C ASN A 62 6.08 -23.45 7.94
N ASP A 63 5.02 -23.70 7.17
CA ASP A 63 4.53 -25.03 6.84
C ASP A 63 5.06 -25.51 5.48
N THR A 64 5.98 -24.74 4.87
CA THR A 64 6.56 -25.06 3.57
C THR A 64 7.94 -25.71 3.70
N THR A 65 8.43 -26.25 2.62
CA THR A 65 9.79 -26.79 2.53
C THR A 65 10.87 -25.73 2.25
N ARG A 66 10.46 -24.45 2.04
CA ARG A 66 11.38 -23.34 1.75
C ARG A 66 12.08 -22.89 3.03
N TYR A 67 13.38 -23.10 3.07
CA TYR A 67 14.21 -22.76 4.21
C TYR A 67 14.21 -21.26 4.52
N ARG A 68 13.88 -20.90 5.76
CA ARG A 68 13.90 -19.54 6.33
C ARG A 68 13.03 -18.51 5.61
N ILE A 69 12.02 -18.91 4.88
CA ILE A 69 11.11 -17.97 4.22
C ILE A 69 10.33 -17.16 5.26
N GLU A 70 9.95 -17.76 6.37
CA GLU A 70 9.27 -17.12 7.49
C GLU A 70 10.07 -15.95 8.08
N GLN A 71 11.40 -16.10 8.16
CA GLN A 71 12.27 -15.05 8.69
C GLN A 71 12.30 -13.82 7.77
N ARG A 72 12.35 -14.05 6.44
CA ARG A 72 12.32 -12.98 5.45
C ARG A 72 11.00 -12.23 5.49
N PHE A 73 9.88 -12.93 5.50
CA PHE A 73 8.56 -12.34 5.55
C PHE A 73 8.33 -11.59 6.86
N THR A 74 8.65 -12.19 7.99
CA THR A 74 8.56 -11.54 9.31
C THR A 74 9.37 -10.25 9.35
N ALA A 75 10.63 -10.30 8.92
CA ALA A 75 11.51 -9.13 8.91
C ALA A 75 10.98 -8.02 7.98
N ALA A 76 10.44 -8.38 6.82
CA ALA A 76 9.85 -7.42 5.89
C ALA A 76 8.58 -6.78 6.48
N VAL A 77 7.71 -7.56 7.13
CA VAL A 77 6.50 -7.05 7.80
C VAL A 77 6.86 -6.11 8.94
N ILE A 78 7.83 -6.46 9.77
CA ILE A 78 8.32 -5.57 10.84
C ILE A 78 8.81 -4.25 10.24
N ARG A 79 9.64 -4.28 9.19
CA ARG A 79 10.12 -3.06 8.52
C ARG A 79 8.98 -2.19 8.01
N GLN A 80 7.96 -2.78 7.39
CA GLN A 80 6.80 -2.05 6.88
C GLN A 80 5.97 -1.40 8.00
N PHE A 81 5.72 -2.10 9.09
CA PHE A 81 5.04 -1.52 10.24
C PHE A 81 5.82 -0.34 10.83
N VAL A 82 7.13 -0.48 11.03
CA VAL A 82 8.00 0.60 11.55
C VAL A 82 8.01 1.82 10.63
N GLN A 83 8.00 1.61 9.31
CA GLN A 83 8.05 2.71 8.34
C GLN A 83 6.71 3.42 8.15
N ARG A 84 5.61 2.70 8.24
CA ARG A 84 4.28 3.20 7.88
C ARG A 84 3.38 3.53 9.06
N THR A 85 3.77 3.15 10.26
CA THR A 85 2.91 3.31 11.44
C THR A 85 3.66 3.96 12.61
N LYS A 86 2.89 4.35 13.62
CA LYS A 86 3.43 4.87 14.88
C LYS A 86 3.59 3.80 15.97
N TYR A 87 3.19 2.56 15.66
CA TYR A 87 3.27 1.48 16.63
C TYR A 87 4.72 1.07 16.87
N ARG A 88 5.04 0.86 18.13
CA ARG A 88 6.30 0.24 18.53
C ARG A 88 6.20 -1.26 18.29
N ILE A 89 7.08 -1.80 17.46
CA ILE A 89 7.12 -3.23 17.19
C ILE A 89 8.02 -3.93 18.21
N VAL A 90 7.48 -4.98 18.83
CA VAL A 90 8.16 -5.84 19.78
C VAL A 90 8.11 -7.29 19.32
N GLN A 91 9.01 -8.13 19.82
CA GLN A 91 9.00 -9.55 19.49
C GLN A 91 8.22 -10.38 20.52
N ASP A 92 8.18 -9.92 21.77
CA ASP A 92 7.53 -10.62 22.87
C ASP A 92 6.04 -10.25 22.94
N PRO A 93 5.14 -11.21 22.71
CA PRO A 93 3.69 -10.99 22.83
C PRO A 93 3.23 -10.50 24.20
N ALA A 94 3.94 -10.87 25.28
CA ALA A 94 3.55 -10.52 26.66
C ALA A 94 3.61 -9.01 26.92
N ASN A 95 4.39 -8.28 26.12
CA ASN A 95 4.61 -6.83 26.26
C ASN A 95 3.91 -6.02 25.15
N ALA A 96 2.90 -6.58 24.50
CA ALA A 96 2.20 -5.94 23.38
C ALA A 96 0.71 -5.75 23.66
N ASP A 97 0.13 -4.71 23.04
CA ASP A 97 -1.31 -4.49 23.05
C ASP A 97 -2.03 -5.40 22.06
N ALA A 98 -1.33 -5.79 20.98
CA ALA A 98 -1.82 -6.74 19.98
C ALA A 98 -0.68 -7.61 19.43
N VAL A 99 -1.03 -8.77 18.89
CA VAL A 99 -0.11 -9.73 18.30
C VAL A 99 -0.53 -10.02 16.86
N LEU A 100 0.41 -9.84 15.93
CA LEU A 100 0.25 -10.25 14.55
C LEU A 100 0.81 -11.65 14.36
N HIS A 101 -0.07 -12.62 14.20
CA HIS A 101 0.28 -13.98 13.84
C HIS A 101 0.29 -14.14 12.33
N GLY A 102 1.32 -14.76 11.80
CA GLY A 102 1.43 -15.11 10.38
C GLY A 102 1.86 -16.57 10.21
N GLU A 103 1.34 -17.20 9.16
CA GLU A 103 1.69 -18.58 8.78
C GLU A 103 1.87 -18.61 7.26
N VAL A 104 3.01 -19.10 6.79
CA VAL A 104 3.22 -19.40 5.37
C VAL A 104 2.78 -20.84 5.12
N VAL A 105 1.63 -20.99 4.45
CA VAL A 105 0.97 -22.28 4.26
C VAL A 105 1.57 -23.05 3.09
N SER A 106 1.67 -22.39 1.92
CA SER A 106 2.28 -23.00 0.73
C SER A 106 3.01 -21.96 -0.12
N ILE A 107 3.96 -22.45 -0.89
CA ILE A 107 4.64 -21.70 -1.95
C ILE A 107 4.69 -22.60 -3.18
N GLU A 108 4.02 -22.17 -4.22
CA GLU A 108 3.96 -22.83 -5.49
C GLU A 108 4.77 -22.05 -6.52
N THR A 109 5.36 -22.74 -7.48
CA THR A 109 6.16 -22.10 -8.51
C THR A 109 5.88 -22.78 -9.85
N ASP A 110 5.25 -22.03 -10.77
CA ASP A 110 4.80 -22.52 -12.05
C ASP A 110 5.51 -21.83 -13.21
N PRO A 111 5.86 -22.56 -14.28
CA PRO A 111 6.40 -21.94 -15.47
C PRO A 111 5.34 -21.11 -16.19
N MET A 112 5.69 -19.87 -16.54
CA MET A 112 4.77 -18.93 -17.15
C MET A 112 5.12 -18.61 -18.61
N LEU A 113 6.39 -18.44 -18.92
CA LEU A 113 6.86 -18.17 -20.28
C LEU A 113 7.98 -19.10 -20.67
N PHE A 114 7.99 -19.45 -21.96
CA PHE A 114 9.00 -20.29 -22.58
C PHE A 114 9.66 -19.55 -23.76
N ASN A 115 10.93 -19.79 -23.94
CA ASN A 115 11.65 -19.36 -25.13
C ASN A 115 11.12 -20.16 -26.36
N ALA A 116 10.62 -19.47 -27.36
CA ALA A 116 10.00 -20.10 -28.53
C ALA A 116 10.97 -20.95 -29.36
N THR A 117 12.28 -20.69 -29.28
CA THR A 117 13.30 -21.39 -30.07
C THR A 117 13.87 -22.58 -29.31
N THR A 118 14.11 -22.42 -27.99
CA THR A 118 14.80 -23.44 -27.18
C THR A 118 13.85 -24.28 -26.33
N GLY A 119 12.60 -23.84 -26.14
CA GLY A 119 11.63 -24.47 -25.26
C GLY A 119 11.94 -24.32 -23.77
N GLN A 120 12.98 -23.56 -23.41
CA GLN A 120 13.36 -23.35 -22.02
C GLN A 120 12.42 -22.34 -21.34
N VAL A 121 12.15 -22.58 -20.05
CA VAL A 121 11.39 -21.61 -19.22
C VAL A 121 12.22 -20.35 -19.04
N THR A 122 11.59 -19.20 -19.27
CA THR A 122 12.20 -17.87 -19.12
C THR A 122 11.57 -17.05 -17.99
N MET A 123 10.35 -17.41 -17.57
CA MET A 123 9.64 -16.72 -16.50
C MET A 123 8.87 -17.72 -15.64
N MET A 124 8.93 -17.54 -14.33
CA MET A 124 8.17 -18.32 -13.36
C MET A 124 7.21 -17.43 -12.60
N LEU A 125 6.03 -17.96 -12.30
CA LEU A 125 5.08 -17.39 -11.36
C LEU A 125 5.28 -18.05 -10.00
N VAL A 126 5.44 -17.26 -8.96
CA VAL A 126 5.40 -17.72 -7.57
C VAL A 126 4.08 -17.33 -6.95
N THR A 127 3.40 -18.29 -6.38
CA THR A 127 2.18 -18.07 -5.60
C THR A 127 2.46 -18.45 -4.15
N VAL A 128 2.21 -17.54 -3.22
CA VAL A 128 2.39 -17.75 -1.79
C VAL A 128 1.03 -17.64 -1.11
N HIS A 129 0.65 -18.66 -0.38
CA HIS A 129 -0.54 -18.67 0.47
C HIS A 129 -0.14 -18.46 1.92
N THR A 130 -0.76 -17.51 2.58
CA THR A 130 -0.50 -17.17 3.97
C THR A 130 -1.79 -17.03 4.75
N LYS A 131 -1.72 -17.35 6.05
CA LYS A 131 -2.75 -16.98 7.02
C LYS A 131 -2.20 -15.89 7.89
N VAL A 132 -3.01 -14.85 8.11
CA VAL A 132 -2.61 -13.72 8.94
C VAL A 132 -3.75 -13.32 9.86
N GLN A 133 -3.42 -13.11 11.13
CA GLN A 133 -4.38 -12.68 12.13
C GLN A 133 -3.75 -11.65 13.06
N LEU A 134 -4.44 -10.52 13.27
CA LEU A 134 -4.08 -9.53 14.28
C LEU A 134 -5.07 -9.62 15.44
N VAL A 135 -4.59 -9.98 16.61
CA VAL A 135 -5.40 -10.22 17.81
C VAL A 135 -5.02 -9.23 18.91
N GLY A 136 -6.01 -8.61 19.53
CA GLY A 136 -5.79 -7.80 20.73
C GLY A 136 -5.45 -8.69 21.93
N THR A 137 -4.38 -8.36 22.66
CA THR A 137 -3.92 -9.17 23.79
C THR A 137 -4.94 -9.23 24.93
N LYS A 138 -5.78 -8.19 25.10
CA LYS A 138 -6.78 -8.12 26.19
C LYS A 138 -8.11 -8.75 25.85
N ASP A 139 -8.50 -8.69 24.58
CA ASP A 139 -9.85 -9.07 24.15
C ASP A 139 -9.91 -10.43 23.47
N GLU A 140 -8.75 -11.02 23.16
CA GLU A 140 -8.55 -12.28 22.42
C GLU A 140 -9.36 -12.36 21.09
N LYS A 141 -9.90 -11.22 20.65
CA LYS A 141 -10.67 -11.13 19.42
C LYS A 141 -9.76 -10.71 18.26
N PRO A 142 -9.89 -11.37 17.10
CA PRO A 142 -9.20 -10.92 15.92
C PRO A 142 -9.78 -9.57 15.46
N VAL A 143 -8.92 -8.60 15.31
CA VAL A 143 -9.24 -7.29 14.73
C VAL A 143 -9.05 -7.34 13.22
N TYR A 144 -8.13 -8.16 12.76
CA TYR A 144 -7.94 -8.50 11.36
C TYR A 144 -7.71 -10.01 11.25
N GLU A 145 -8.34 -10.63 10.28
CA GLU A 145 -8.16 -12.04 9.96
C GLU A 145 -8.26 -12.26 8.45
N ASN A 146 -7.28 -12.94 7.90
CA ASN A 146 -7.32 -13.44 6.53
C ASN A 146 -6.70 -14.84 6.51
N ASN A 147 -7.55 -15.83 6.28
CA ASN A 147 -7.20 -17.25 6.31
C ASN A 147 -6.62 -17.76 4.99
N ASP A 148 -6.66 -16.96 3.93
CA ASP A 148 -6.04 -17.27 2.64
C ASP A 148 -5.62 -15.97 1.94
N MET A 149 -4.61 -15.31 2.48
CA MET A 149 -4.01 -14.17 1.82
C MET A 149 -3.03 -14.69 0.76
N VAL A 150 -3.40 -14.48 -0.51
CA VAL A 150 -2.61 -14.93 -1.65
C VAL A 150 -1.76 -13.77 -2.18
N TYR A 151 -0.47 -14.02 -2.29
CA TYR A 151 0.49 -13.13 -2.94
C TYR A 151 1.09 -13.81 -4.17
N ARG A 152 1.21 -13.07 -5.28
CA ARG A 152 1.80 -13.58 -6.53
C ARG A 152 2.87 -12.61 -7.01
N ASP A 153 3.97 -13.16 -7.47
CA ASP A 153 5.04 -12.40 -8.11
C ASP A 153 5.67 -13.22 -9.23
N GLU A 154 6.23 -12.52 -10.20
CA GLU A 154 6.88 -13.12 -11.36
C GLU A 154 8.38 -12.86 -11.30
N TYR A 155 9.17 -13.87 -11.63
CA TYR A 155 10.60 -13.68 -11.78
C TYR A 155 11.14 -14.35 -13.04
N GLN A 156 12.09 -13.67 -13.65
CA GLN A 156 12.78 -14.20 -14.82
C GLN A 156 13.82 -15.22 -14.36
N ILE A 157 13.98 -16.26 -15.17
CA ILE A 157 15.05 -17.24 -15.00
C ILE A 157 16.09 -16.97 -16.07
N SER A 158 17.32 -16.73 -15.66
CA SER A 158 18.46 -16.75 -16.57
C SER A 158 18.75 -18.19 -17.01
N SER A 159 19.10 -18.36 -18.28
CA SER A 159 19.56 -19.64 -18.81
C SER A 159 20.96 -20.03 -18.32
N ASP A 160 21.68 -19.11 -17.69
CA ASP A 160 22.98 -19.36 -17.08
C ASP A 160 22.81 -19.78 -15.61
N VAL A 161 23.36 -20.94 -15.27
CA VAL A 161 23.25 -21.55 -13.94
C VAL A 161 23.81 -20.64 -12.84
N GLN A 162 24.83 -19.85 -13.13
CA GLN A 162 25.46 -18.97 -12.16
C GLN A 162 24.54 -17.76 -11.85
N SER A 163 23.96 -17.14 -12.87
CA SER A 163 22.99 -16.06 -12.73
C SER A 163 21.70 -16.52 -12.04
N PHE A 164 21.28 -17.77 -12.23
CA PHE A 164 20.09 -18.34 -11.58
C PHE A 164 20.17 -18.24 -10.04
N PHE A 165 21.31 -18.57 -9.46
CA PHE A 165 21.49 -18.49 -7.99
C PHE A 165 21.64 -17.05 -7.51
N GLU A 166 22.23 -16.16 -8.31
CA GLU A 166 22.41 -14.75 -7.97
C GLU A 166 21.08 -13.96 -8.03
N GLU A 167 20.17 -14.30 -8.95
CA GLU A 167 18.88 -13.65 -9.12
C GLU A 167 17.82 -14.06 -8.10
N GLN A 168 17.93 -15.27 -7.55
CA GLN A 168 16.94 -15.82 -6.62
C GLN A 168 16.86 -15.02 -5.31
N VAL A 169 17.98 -14.56 -4.77
CA VAL A 169 18.02 -13.82 -3.50
C VAL A 169 17.38 -12.44 -3.62
N PRO A 170 17.71 -11.61 -4.62
CA PRO A 170 17.03 -10.34 -4.86
C PRO A 170 15.54 -10.48 -5.17
N ALA A 171 15.13 -11.52 -5.89
CA ALA A 171 13.72 -11.78 -6.17
C ALA A 171 12.94 -12.08 -4.88
N LEU A 172 13.46 -12.92 -4.00
CA LEU A 172 12.86 -13.22 -2.70
C LEU A 172 12.81 -11.99 -1.78
N GLU A 173 13.82 -11.12 -1.83
CA GLU A 173 13.83 -9.87 -1.05
C GLU A 173 12.77 -8.90 -1.55
N ARG A 174 12.60 -8.74 -2.87
CA ARG A 174 11.55 -7.94 -3.49
C ARG A 174 10.17 -8.50 -3.11
N MET A 175 9.96 -9.79 -3.34
CA MET A 175 8.72 -10.49 -3.01
C MET A 175 8.33 -10.31 -1.53
N SER A 176 9.27 -10.47 -0.61
CA SER A 176 9.01 -10.30 0.82
C SER A 176 8.58 -8.88 1.17
N ARG A 177 9.17 -7.88 0.51
CA ARG A 177 8.86 -6.46 0.71
C ARG A 177 7.46 -6.12 0.20
N ASP A 178 7.12 -6.60 -1.00
CA ASP A 178 5.86 -6.31 -1.65
C ASP A 178 4.71 -7.05 -0.94
N PHE A 179 4.92 -8.30 -0.54
CA PHE A 179 4.03 -9.01 0.37
C PHE A 179 3.77 -8.23 1.66
N ALA A 180 4.82 -7.78 2.33
CA ALA A 180 4.70 -7.05 3.58
C ALA A 180 3.98 -5.70 3.39
N SER A 181 4.21 -5.02 2.27
CA SER A 181 3.51 -3.78 1.92
C SER A 181 2.01 -4.02 1.75
N GLN A 182 1.63 -5.06 1.02
CA GLN A 182 0.23 -5.45 0.83
C GLN A 182 -0.42 -5.86 2.16
N LEU A 183 0.25 -6.69 2.96
CA LEU A 183 -0.26 -7.12 4.25
C LEU A 183 -0.52 -5.93 5.19
N VAL A 184 0.47 -5.04 5.34
CA VAL A 184 0.32 -3.88 6.22
C VAL A 184 -0.77 -2.93 5.73
N SER A 185 -0.91 -2.73 4.41
CA SER A 185 -2.03 -1.98 3.85
C SER A 185 -3.37 -2.62 4.23
N ASN A 186 -3.52 -3.91 4.00
CA ASN A 186 -4.76 -4.63 4.33
C ASN A 186 -5.11 -4.52 5.82
N VAL A 187 -4.12 -4.69 6.71
CA VAL A 187 -4.32 -4.56 8.17
C VAL A 187 -4.74 -3.14 8.57
N LEU A 188 -4.22 -2.11 7.90
CA LEU A 188 -4.53 -0.71 8.22
C LEU A 188 -5.82 -0.21 7.57
N GLU A 189 -6.28 -0.82 6.48
CA GLU A 189 -7.42 -0.37 5.67
C GLU A 189 -8.71 -1.15 5.92
N THR A 190 -8.65 -2.27 6.64
CA THR A 190 -9.79 -3.22 6.82
C THR A 190 -10.94 -2.66 7.67
N PHE A 191 -10.88 -1.40 8.10
CA PHE A 191 -11.92 -0.78 8.93
C PHE A 191 -12.42 0.55 8.36
#